data_8a9a947872cbcb2c5d3cee53e730b2af
#
_entry.id   8a9a947872cbcb2c5d3cee53e730b2af
#
_cell.length_a   1.000
_cell.length_b   1.000
_cell.length_c   1.000
_cell.angle_alpha   90.00
_cell.angle_beta   90.00
_cell.angle_gamma   90.00
#
_symmetry.space_group_name_H-M   'P 1'
#
loop_
_entity.id
_entity.type
_entity.pdbx_description
1 polymer ?
#
loop_
_entity_poly.entity_id
_entity_poly.type
_entity_poly.pdbx_seq_one_letter_code
_entity_poly.pdbx_strand_id
1 'polypeptide(L)'
;MSTATAEDLTEVSAPERFWNRPRRLGAGVVIIGLLAICLFGPLASSKTARFTLSEDSGGAALSINGDVGAYLFGAITVVLGVLMLAGVAKRWHTAFLVIGIVTFVFSFLCWQVAGNFLPVVSIADGTFDFALPLILGALAGVLGERSGVVNVAIEGQFLMGAFAAALVGTLATSVWAGLIGAVLGGVLIAALLAVLAIRFLVDQVVVGIVLNLLALGITGFLYERLMQPDSAKYNQPPHMPTWSIPGLSNIPVIGPVLFRATLLLWIALILVFVIHFALRRTRWGLRTRAVGEHPTAADTVGVRVRGLRYTNVLIGGAIAGAGGAYFTLMATSAFNKNMTGGAGFIALAALIFGRWTPFGALGAALFFGFTQQLAYYLSAGVGSSVPNQFLNMLPYLATIVAVAGLVGRVRAPAADGVPYTKS
;
A
#
# COMPACT_ATOMS: atom_id res chain seq x y z
N MET A 1 -1.60 34.49 -59.62
CA MET A 1 -2.17 33.66 -58.59
C MET A 1 -1.19 32.53 -58.32
N SER A 2 -0.34 32.70 -57.31
CA SER A 2 0.67 31.71 -56.91
C SER A 2 0.07 30.83 -55.84
N THR A 3 -0.03 29.54 -56.12
CA THR A 3 -0.41 28.49 -55.14
C THR A 3 0.78 28.30 -54.23
N ALA A 4 0.71 28.87 -53.02
CA ALA A 4 1.61 28.52 -51.96
C ALA A 4 1.29 27.06 -51.51
N THR A 5 2.20 26.16 -51.75
CA THR A 5 2.18 24.77 -51.32
C THR A 5 2.33 24.71 -49.81
N ALA A 6 1.45 23.94 -49.18
CA ALA A 6 1.36 23.72 -47.72
C ALA A 6 2.46 22.77 -47.22
N GLU A 7 3.74 23.02 -47.60
CA GLU A 7 4.83 22.07 -47.36
C GLU A 7 5.97 22.59 -46.45
N ASP A 8 5.75 23.67 -45.72
CA ASP A 8 6.80 24.22 -44.84
C ASP A 8 6.32 24.52 -43.41
N LEU A 9 5.50 23.63 -42.82
CA LEU A 9 5.35 23.54 -41.40
C LEU A 9 6.36 22.50 -40.86
N THR A 10 7.66 22.87 -40.94
CA THR A 10 8.67 22.22 -40.12
C THR A 10 8.19 22.34 -38.65
N GLU A 11 7.78 21.22 -38.05
CA GLU A 11 7.59 21.11 -36.62
C GLU A 11 8.88 21.61 -35.93
N VAL A 12 8.86 22.83 -35.45
CA VAL A 12 9.88 23.36 -34.56
C VAL A 12 9.72 22.55 -33.27
N SER A 13 10.43 21.44 -33.19
CA SER A 13 10.53 20.67 -31.97
C SER A 13 11.05 21.59 -30.88
N ALA A 14 10.21 21.88 -29.89
CA ALA A 14 10.60 22.67 -28.72
C ALA A 14 11.92 22.09 -28.17
N PRO A 15 12.92 22.92 -27.86
CA PRO A 15 14.22 22.44 -27.40
C PRO A 15 14.01 21.52 -26.19
N GLU A 16 14.49 20.28 -26.31
CA GLU A 16 14.38 19.31 -25.18
C GLU A 16 15.03 19.96 -23.94
N ARG A 17 14.23 20.25 -22.95
CA ARG A 17 14.76 20.78 -21.68
C ARG A 17 15.82 19.80 -21.18
N PHE A 18 17.04 20.27 -20.94
CA PHE A 18 18.16 19.47 -20.43
C PHE A 18 17.75 18.65 -19.21
N TRP A 19 16.96 19.23 -18.27
CA TRP A 19 16.38 18.59 -17.11
C TRP A 19 15.02 17.92 -17.42
N ASN A 20 15.04 16.88 -18.24
CA ASN A 20 13.87 16.03 -18.44
C ASN A 20 13.66 15.07 -17.24
N ARG A 21 12.47 14.45 -17.16
CA ARG A 21 12.10 13.58 -16.05
C ARG A 21 13.12 12.45 -15.77
N PRO A 22 13.62 11.69 -16.78
CA PRO A 22 14.60 10.64 -16.53
C PRO A 22 15.90 11.15 -15.90
N ARG A 23 16.40 12.33 -16.33
CA ARG A 23 17.62 12.92 -15.76
C ARG A 23 17.44 13.38 -14.32
N ARG A 24 16.26 13.93 -13.96
CA ARG A 24 15.96 14.27 -12.55
C ARG A 24 15.93 13.03 -11.67
N LEU A 25 15.32 11.94 -12.14
CA LEU A 25 15.33 10.66 -11.43
C LEU A 25 16.74 10.10 -11.32
N GLY A 26 17.53 10.16 -12.39
CA GLY A 26 18.94 9.77 -12.37
C GLY A 26 19.76 10.55 -11.35
N ALA A 27 19.56 11.88 -11.25
CA ALA A 27 20.20 12.70 -10.22
C ALA A 27 19.81 12.23 -8.79
N GLY A 28 18.53 11.94 -8.57
CA GLY A 28 18.06 11.38 -7.29
C GLY A 28 18.74 10.04 -6.96
N VAL A 29 18.86 9.14 -7.95
CA VAL A 29 19.55 7.84 -7.79
C VAL A 29 21.04 8.03 -7.48
N VAL A 30 21.72 8.99 -8.13
CA VAL A 30 23.13 9.32 -7.80
C VAL A 30 23.23 9.81 -6.36
N ILE A 31 22.35 10.72 -5.93
CA ILE A 31 22.38 11.28 -4.57
C ILE A 31 22.21 10.18 -3.52
N ILE A 32 21.23 9.28 -3.67
CA ILE A 32 21.02 8.19 -2.72
C ILE A 32 22.18 7.18 -2.76
N GLY A 33 22.78 6.92 -3.92
CA GLY A 33 23.95 6.07 -4.05
C GLY A 33 25.19 6.66 -3.36
N LEU A 34 25.43 7.97 -3.48
CA LEU A 34 26.49 8.68 -2.78
C LEU A 34 26.25 8.68 -1.26
N LEU A 35 24.99 8.89 -0.82
CA LEU A 35 24.63 8.75 0.59
C LEU A 35 24.93 7.33 1.10
N ALA A 36 24.64 6.29 0.32
CA ALA A 36 24.96 4.91 0.68
C ALA A 36 26.47 4.71 0.86
N ILE A 37 27.27 5.21 -0.05
CA ILE A 37 28.76 5.12 0.03
C ILE A 37 29.29 5.93 1.21
N CYS A 38 28.81 7.15 1.42
CA CYS A 38 29.37 8.06 2.44
C CYS A 38 28.87 7.74 3.87
N LEU A 39 27.65 7.18 4.02
CA LEU A 39 27.09 6.87 5.34
C LEU A 39 27.18 5.39 5.67
N PHE A 40 26.68 4.51 4.78
CA PHE A 40 26.62 3.09 5.10
C PHE A 40 27.98 2.40 5.02
N GLY A 41 28.83 2.78 4.06
CA GLY A 41 30.17 2.22 3.90
C GLY A 41 31.02 2.39 5.16
N PRO A 42 31.30 3.62 5.64
CA PRO A 42 32.13 3.86 6.82
C PRO A 42 31.51 3.35 8.13
N LEU A 43 30.19 3.28 8.24
CA LEU A 43 29.49 2.78 9.42
C LEU A 43 29.34 1.27 9.43
N ALA A 44 29.53 0.60 8.28
CA ALA A 44 29.42 -0.84 8.20
C ALA A 44 30.60 -1.53 8.84
N SER A 45 30.34 -2.62 9.56
CA SER A 45 31.34 -3.49 10.10
C SER A 45 31.88 -4.44 9.03
N SER A 46 33.17 -4.81 9.12
CA SER A 46 33.78 -5.87 8.27
C SER A 46 33.23 -7.27 8.58
N LYS A 47 32.31 -7.41 9.55
CA LYS A 47 31.62 -8.67 9.82
C LYS A 47 30.73 -9.07 8.65
N THR A 48 30.54 -10.38 8.48
CA THR A 48 29.75 -10.92 7.39
C THR A 48 28.27 -10.68 7.61
N ALA A 49 27.58 -10.03 6.66
CA ALA A 49 26.13 -10.00 6.55
C ALA A 49 25.67 -11.29 5.84
N ARG A 50 24.76 -12.03 6.44
CA ARG A 50 24.24 -13.30 5.91
C ARG A 50 22.78 -13.15 5.53
N PHE A 51 22.46 -13.43 4.27
CA PHE A 51 21.09 -13.50 3.77
C PHE A 51 20.72 -14.97 3.67
N THR A 52 19.77 -15.42 4.50
CA THR A 52 19.36 -16.82 4.60
C THR A 52 17.99 -17.02 3.98
N LEU A 53 17.70 -18.24 3.51
CA LEU A 53 16.37 -18.56 2.97
C LEU A 53 15.37 -18.87 4.09
N SER A 54 15.83 -19.38 5.25
CA SER A 54 14.98 -19.70 6.39
C SER A 54 15.63 -19.27 7.71
N GLU A 55 14.84 -19.20 8.78
CA GLU A 55 15.31 -18.84 10.12
C GLU A 55 16.25 -19.90 10.74
N ASP A 56 16.02 -21.18 10.40
CA ASP A 56 16.77 -22.33 10.95
C ASP A 56 18.08 -22.62 10.20
N SER A 57 18.48 -21.78 9.28
CA SER A 57 19.48 -22.20 8.31
C SER A 57 20.92 -22.02 8.77
N GLY A 58 21.58 -23.13 8.90
CA GLY A 58 23.03 -23.23 8.71
C GLY A 58 23.51 -22.91 7.28
N GLY A 59 22.60 -22.68 6.32
CA GLY A 59 22.89 -22.39 4.92
C GLY A 59 22.59 -20.95 4.54
N ALA A 60 23.62 -20.07 4.48
CA ALA A 60 23.44 -18.74 3.91
C ALA A 60 23.31 -18.85 2.37
N ALA A 61 22.19 -18.30 1.81
CA ALA A 61 22.04 -18.19 0.36
C ALA A 61 23.04 -17.17 -0.22
N LEU A 62 23.38 -16.13 0.56
CA LEU A 62 24.36 -15.12 0.20
C LEU A 62 25.05 -14.62 1.48
N SER A 63 26.38 -14.60 1.47
CA SER A 63 27.19 -14.04 2.55
C SER A 63 28.18 -13.03 1.98
N ILE A 64 28.13 -11.78 2.45
CA ILE A 64 28.99 -10.68 1.98
C ILE A 64 29.48 -9.93 3.20
N ASN A 65 30.75 -9.48 3.20
CA ASN A 65 31.22 -8.57 4.23
C ASN A 65 30.41 -7.28 4.20
N GLY A 66 29.96 -6.81 5.36
CA GLY A 66 29.02 -5.69 5.45
C GLY A 66 29.54 -4.41 4.83
N ASP A 67 30.83 -4.07 5.07
CA ASP A 67 31.52 -2.92 4.47
C ASP A 67 31.64 -3.07 2.94
N VAL A 68 32.17 -4.21 2.47
CA VAL A 68 32.31 -4.48 1.02
C VAL A 68 30.96 -4.43 0.32
N GLY A 69 29.92 -5.04 0.91
CA GLY A 69 28.56 -5.03 0.36
C GLY A 69 27.97 -3.62 0.31
N ALA A 70 28.13 -2.83 1.36
CA ALA A 70 27.63 -1.46 1.41
C ALA A 70 28.28 -0.59 0.32
N TYR A 71 29.60 -0.65 0.16
CA TYR A 71 30.31 0.07 -0.90
C TYR A 71 29.94 -0.43 -2.31
N LEU A 72 29.93 -1.75 -2.52
CA LEU A 72 29.65 -2.36 -3.83
C LEU A 72 28.25 -1.97 -4.33
N PHE A 73 27.23 -2.20 -3.51
CA PHE A 73 25.84 -1.90 -3.92
C PHE A 73 25.59 -0.39 -3.99
N GLY A 74 26.22 0.42 -3.14
CA GLY A 74 26.21 1.86 -3.23
C GLY A 74 26.84 2.36 -4.56
N ALA A 75 27.99 1.80 -4.96
CA ALA A 75 28.64 2.13 -6.23
C ALA A 75 27.79 1.74 -7.44
N ILE A 76 27.17 0.55 -7.43
CA ILE A 76 26.23 0.14 -8.49
C ILE A 76 25.07 1.14 -8.59
N THR A 77 24.51 1.58 -7.46
CA THR A 77 23.45 2.60 -7.45
C THR A 77 23.90 3.89 -8.12
N VAL A 78 25.11 4.39 -7.80
CA VAL A 78 25.68 5.60 -8.44
C VAL A 78 25.84 5.41 -9.94
N VAL A 79 26.41 4.29 -10.37
CA VAL A 79 26.62 3.99 -11.80
C VAL A 79 25.29 3.99 -12.56
N LEU A 80 24.25 3.33 -12.03
CA LEU A 80 22.93 3.32 -12.64
C LEU A 80 22.33 4.73 -12.73
N GLY A 81 22.48 5.54 -11.70
CA GLY A 81 22.05 6.93 -11.69
C GLY A 81 22.79 7.78 -12.76
N VAL A 82 24.10 7.59 -12.90
CA VAL A 82 24.92 8.27 -13.92
C VAL A 82 24.50 7.84 -15.32
N LEU A 83 24.24 6.56 -15.58
CA LEU A 83 23.73 6.08 -16.87
C LEU A 83 22.38 6.72 -17.23
N MET A 84 21.50 6.91 -16.25
CA MET A 84 20.24 7.63 -16.44
C MET A 84 20.46 9.12 -16.74
N LEU A 85 21.39 9.79 -16.05
CA LEU A 85 21.76 11.20 -16.30
C LEU A 85 22.36 11.38 -17.70
N ALA A 86 23.24 10.49 -18.11
CA ALA A 86 23.85 10.48 -19.43
C ALA A 86 22.86 10.19 -20.58
N GLY A 87 21.66 9.71 -20.22
CA GLY A 87 20.63 9.37 -21.20
C GLY A 87 20.94 8.09 -21.99
N VAL A 88 21.84 7.27 -21.49
CA VAL A 88 22.20 5.97 -22.08
C VAL A 88 21.02 5.02 -21.97
N ALA A 89 20.72 4.30 -23.06
CA ALA A 89 19.69 3.28 -23.11
C ALA A 89 18.31 3.75 -22.58
N LYS A 90 17.74 4.81 -23.18
CA LYS A 90 16.46 5.44 -22.79
C LYS A 90 15.33 4.43 -22.55
N ARG A 91 15.33 3.31 -23.26
CA ARG A 91 14.36 2.22 -23.12
C ARG A 91 14.43 1.54 -21.74
N TRP A 92 15.59 1.54 -21.07
CA TRP A 92 15.86 0.83 -19.82
C TRP A 92 15.82 1.73 -18.58
N HIS A 93 15.47 3.02 -18.70
CA HIS A 93 15.48 3.96 -17.57
C HIS A 93 14.63 3.48 -16.39
N THR A 94 13.48 2.86 -16.66
CA THR A 94 12.64 2.30 -15.57
C THR A 94 13.34 1.12 -14.88
N ALA A 95 14.00 0.26 -15.64
CA ALA A 95 14.77 -0.84 -15.07
C ALA A 95 15.96 -0.34 -14.25
N PHE A 96 16.71 0.66 -14.77
CA PHE A 96 17.81 1.27 -14.01
C PHE A 96 17.34 1.92 -12.72
N LEU A 97 16.18 2.57 -12.72
CA LEU A 97 15.59 3.13 -11.51
C LEU A 97 15.25 2.03 -10.49
N VAL A 98 14.57 0.98 -10.92
CA VAL A 98 14.18 -0.13 -10.04
C VAL A 98 15.41 -0.85 -9.48
N ILE A 99 16.37 -1.19 -10.34
CA ILE A 99 17.61 -1.85 -9.91
C ILE A 99 18.41 -0.93 -8.99
N GLY A 100 18.47 0.38 -9.27
CA GLY A 100 19.14 1.37 -8.42
C GLY A 100 18.51 1.47 -7.02
N ILE A 101 17.18 1.42 -6.92
CA ILE A 101 16.51 1.38 -5.62
C ILE A 101 16.80 0.06 -4.89
N VAL A 102 16.74 -1.06 -5.59
CA VAL A 102 17.04 -2.37 -5.00
C VAL A 102 18.47 -2.43 -4.49
N THR A 103 19.44 -1.97 -5.28
CA THR A 103 20.86 -1.95 -4.85
C THR A 103 21.11 -0.99 -3.70
N PHE A 104 20.41 0.15 -3.65
CA PHE A 104 20.46 1.04 -2.48
C PHE A 104 19.95 0.34 -1.21
N VAL A 105 18.81 -0.37 -1.30
CA VAL A 105 18.26 -1.15 -0.17
C VAL A 105 19.25 -2.24 0.25
N PHE A 106 19.88 -2.95 -0.69
CA PHE A 106 20.89 -3.96 -0.37
C PHE A 106 22.12 -3.35 0.29
N SER A 107 22.58 -2.16 -0.13
CA SER A 107 23.66 -1.43 0.54
C SER A 107 23.32 -1.13 2.00
N PHE A 108 22.11 -0.64 2.25
CA PHE A 108 21.59 -0.40 3.61
C PHE A 108 21.52 -1.69 4.44
N LEU A 109 21.02 -2.79 3.84
CA LEU A 109 20.91 -4.08 4.53
C LEU A 109 22.29 -4.68 4.85
N CYS A 110 23.27 -4.57 3.98
CA CYS A 110 24.64 -5.02 4.25
C CYS A 110 25.23 -4.31 5.48
N TRP A 111 24.98 -2.99 5.62
CA TRP A 111 25.38 -2.26 6.80
C TRP A 111 24.66 -2.74 8.07
N GLN A 112 23.32 -2.83 8.04
CA GLN A 112 22.50 -3.14 9.23
C GLN A 112 22.64 -4.59 9.70
N VAL A 113 22.84 -5.53 8.77
CA VAL A 113 22.86 -6.97 9.04
C VAL A 113 24.31 -7.48 9.27
N ALA A 114 25.32 -6.60 9.22
CA ALA A 114 26.71 -6.99 9.42
C ALA A 114 26.94 -7.69 10.78
N GLY A 115 27.33 -8.96 10.73
CA GLY A 115 27.50 -9.82 11.91
C GLY A 115 26.24 -10.59 12.34
N ASN A 116 25.14 -10.43 11.63
CA ASN A 116 23.85 -11.09 11.85
C ASN A 116 23.36 -11.77 10.56
N PHE A 117 22.12 -12.28 10.60
CA PHE A 117 21.48 -12.85 9.42
C PHE A 117 20.12 -12.19 9.15
N LEU A 118 19.68 -12.20 7.90
CA LEU A 118 18.37 -11.74 7.45
C LEU A 118 17.66 -12.89 6.75
N PRO A 119 16.56 -13.43 7.29
CA PRO A 119 15.77 -14.48 6.65
C PRO A 119 14.89 -13.86 5.55
N VAL A 120 15.30 -14.02 4.31
CA VAL A 120 14.63 -13.39 3.15
C VAL A 120 13.17 -13.84 3.02
N VAL A 121 12.89 -15.13 3.28
CA VAL A 121 11.53 -15.68 3.20
C VAL A 121 10.63 -15.07 4.28
N SER A 122 11.11 -14.95 5.53
CA SER A 122 10.34 -14.34 6.62
C SER A 122 10.09 -12.85 6.38
N ILE A 123 11.05 -12.13 5.76
CA ILE A 123 10.83 -10.73 5.33
C ILE A 123 9.79 -10.67 4.23
N ALA A 124 9.83 -11.58 3.26
CA ALA A 124 8.82 -11.61 2.20
C ALA A 124 7.43 -11.95 2.73
N ASP A 125 7.32 -12.94 3.61
CA ASP A 125 6.07 -13.35 4.26
C ASP A 125 5.45 -12.19 5.07
N GLY A 126 6.21 -11.61 5.99
CA GLY A 126 5.74 -10.45 6.74
C GLY A 126 5.46 -9.20 5.87
N THR A 127 6.10 -9.09 4.69
CA THR A 127 5.75 -8.05 3.70
C THR A 127 4.31 -8.20 3.23
N PHE A 128 3.87 -9.43 2.91
CA PHE A 128 2.49 -9.67 2.52
C PHE A 128 1.51 -9.48 3.67
N ASP A 129 1.90 -9.85 4.88
CA ASP A 129 1.07 -9.62 6.07
C ASP A 129 0.82 -8.13 6.32
N PHE A 130 1.86 -7.30 6.36
CA PHE A 130 1.70 -5.85 6.51
C PHE A 130 1.05 -5.19 5.30
N ALA A 131 1.24 -5.72 4.09
CA ALA A 131 0.60 -5.19 2.89
C ALA A 131 -0.89 -5.53 2.80
N LEU A 132 -1.35 -6.59 3.44
CA LEU A 132 -2.72 -7.08 3.34
C LEU A 132 -3.78 -6.01 3.65
N PRO A 133 -3.79 -5.37 4.83
CA PRO A 133 -4.75 -4.30 5.10
C PRO A 133 -4.59 -3.13 4.12
N LEU A 134 -3.36 -2.80 3.73
CA LEU A 134 -3.09 -1.71 2.79
C LEU A 134 -3.65 -2.00 1.40
N ILE A 135 -3.56 -3.26 0.92
CA ILE A 135 -4.16 -3.71 -0.34
C ILE A 135 -5.68 -3.51 -0.29
N LEU A 136 -6.33 -4.00 0.78
CA LEU A 136 -7.79 -3.91 0.91
C LEU A 136 -8.26 -2.47 1.06
N GLY A 137 -7.57 -1.64 1.85
CA GLY A 137 -7.89 -0.22 1.97
C GLY A 137 -7.67 0.56 0.68
N ALA A 138 -6.57 0.30 -0.04
CA ALA A 138 -6.33 0.95 -1.32
C ALA A 138 -7.36 0.53 -2.38
N LEU A 139 -7.79 -0.73 -2.42
CA LEU A 139 -8.88 -1.19 -3.29
C LEU A 139 -10.22 -0.51 -2.95
N ALA A 140 -10.51 -0.33 -1.66
CA ALA A 140 -11.68 0.41 -1.20
C ALA A 140 -11.66 1.86 -1.72
N GLY A 141 -10.52 2.53 -1.60
CA GLY A 141 -10.31 3.87 -2.17
C GLY A 141 -10.42 3.88 -3.69
N VAL A 142 -9.85 2.89 -4.42
CA VAL A 142 -10.01 2.78 -5.89
C VAL A 142 -11.47 2.78 -6.30
N LEU A 143 -12.33 2.05 -5.61
CA LEU A 143 -13.76 1.97 -5.95
C LEU A 143 -14.50 3.28 -5.70
N GLY A 144 -14.27 3.91 -4.55
CA GLY A 144 -14.86 5.21 -4.19
C GLY A 144 -14.44 6.29 -5.17
N GLU A 145 -13.13 6.53 -5.30
CA GLU A 145 -12.57 7.64 -6.04
C GLU A 145 -12.72 7.48 -7.56
N ARG A 146 -12.68 6.25 -8.10
CA ARG A 146 -13.04 5.98 -9.50
C ARG A 146 -14.51 6.26 -9.83
N SER A 147 -15.37 6.41 -8.84
CA SER A 147 -16.76 6.88 -9.01
C SER A 147 -16.95 8.35 -8.64
N GLY A 148 -15.87 9.05 -8.26
CA GLY A 148 -15.87 10.47 -7.91
C GLY A 148 -16.25 10.73 -6.45
N VAL A 149 -15.99 9.79 -5.54
CA VAL A 149 -16.18 9.96 -4.10
C VAL A 149 -14.89 9.66 -3.37
N VAL A 150 -14.25 10.70 -2.83
CA VAL A 150 -13.03 10.60 -2.03
C VAL A 150 -13.30 9.85 -0.73
N ASN A 151 -12.52 8.83 -0.45
CA ASN A 151 -12.67 8.01 0.75
C ASN A 151 -11.51 8.20 1.73
N VAL A 152 -11.49 9.33 2.44
CA VAL A 152 -10.54 9.57 3.54
C VAL A 152 -10.93 8.77 4.80
N ALA A 153 -12.14 8.21 4.87
CA ALA A 153 -12.65 7.46 6.03
C ALA A 153 -12.09 6.02 6.14
N ILE A 154 -11.12 5.62 5.32
CA ILE A 154 -10.56 4.26 5.33
C ILE A 154 -10.03 3.86 6.71
N GLU A 155 -9.39 4.80 7.44
CA GLU A 155 -8.89 4.56 8.79
C GLU A 155 -10.02 4.21 9.76
N GLY A 156 -11.12 4.96 9.72
CA GLY A 156 -12.32 4.67 10.51
C GLY A 156 -13.02 3.38 10.11
N GLN A 157 -13.01 3.03 8.81
CA GLN A 157 -13.53 1.76 8.29
C GLN A 157 -12.69 0.58 8.80
N PHE A 158 -11.37 0.71 8.84
CA PHE A 158 -10.48 -0.30 9.44
C PHE A 158 -10.74 -0.46 10.93
N LEU A 159 -10.76 0.65 11.66
CA LEU A 159 -10.88 0.63 13.12
C LEU A 159 -12.23 0.06 13.56
N MET A 160 -13.33 0.47 12.91
CA MET A 160 -14.66 -0.08 13.17
C MET A 160 -14.75 -1.55 12.73
N GLY A 161 -14.11 -1.92 11.62
CA GLY A 161 -13.99 -3.30 11.16
C GLY A 161 -13.23 -4.18 12.17
N ALA A 162 -12.09 -3.71 12.66
CA ALA A 162 -11.28 -4.40 13.67
C ALA A 162 -12.07 -4.60 14.98
N PHE A 163 -12.75 -3.54 15.47
CA PHE A 163 -13.58 -3.61 16.66
C PHE A 163 -14.72 -4.63 16.51
N ALA A 164 -15.46 -4.54 15.40
CA ALA A 164 -16.57 -5.44 15.12
C ALA A 164 -16.11 -6.89 14.93
N ALA A 165 -14.94 -7.09 14.29
CA ALA A 165 -14.34 -8.41 14.14
C ALA A 165 -14.02 -9.05 15.49
N ALA A 166 -13.41 -8.30 16.41
CA ALA A 166 -13.11 -8.79 17.75
C ALA A 166 -14.37 -9.11 18.53
N LEU A 167 -15.34 -8.20 18.56
CA LEU A 167 -16.58 -8.37 19.32
C LEU A 167 -17.41 -9.55 18.82
N VAL A 168 -17.73 -9.54 17.51
CA VAL A 168 -18.59 -10.58 16.91
C VAL A 168 -17.87 -11.92 16.85
N GLY A 169 -16.57 -11.93 16.56
CA GLY A 169 -15.74 -13.13 16.55
C GLY A 169 -15.67 -13.80 17.91
N THR A 170 -15.53 -13.02 18.98
CA THR A 170 -15.53 -13.52 20.36
C THR A 170 -16.89 -14.06 20.76
N LEU A 171 -17.97 -13.29 20.55
CA LEU A 171 -19.32 -13.68 20.94
C LEU A 171 -19.80 -14.94 20.20
N ALA A 172 -19.46 -15.07 18.95
CA ALA A 172 -19.83 -16.22 18.12
C ALA A 172 -18.78 -17.35 18.16
N THR A 173 -17.65 -17.16 18.84
CA THR A 173 -16.51 -18.10 18.86
C THR A 173 -16.11 -18.57 17.44
N SER A 174 -16.22 -17.66 16.45
CA SER A 174 -16.04 -17.99 15.04
C SER A 174 -15.30 -16.87 14.30
N VAL A 175 -14.24 -17.24 13.58
CA VAL A 175 -13.48 -16.35 12.70
C VAL A 175 -14.36 -15.77 11.59
N TRP A 176 -15.26 -16.61 11.04
CA TRP A 176 -16.15 -16.20 9.95
C TRP A 176 -17.17 -15.16 10.39
N ALA A 177 -17.74 -15.36 11.58
CA ALA A 177 -18.63 -14.37 12.18
C ALA A 177 -17.88 -13.06 12.45
N GLY A 178 -16.63 -13.13 12.92
CA GLY A 178 -15.75 -11.98 13.08
C GLY A 178 -15.51 -11.24 11.77
N LEU A 179 -15.22 -11.97 10.68
CA LEU A 179 -15.03 -11.38 9.34
C LEU A 179 -16.30 -10.69 8.83
N ILE A 180 -17.46 -11.32 9.02
CA ILE A 180 -18.76 -10.68 8.68
C ILE A 180 -18.96 -9.42 9.51
N GLY A 181 -18.67 -9.47 10.82
CA GLY A 181 -18.72 -8.30 11.69
C GLY A 181 -17.82 -7.18 11.19
N ALA A 182 -16.60 -7.50 10.77
CA ALA A 182 -15.66 -6.54 10.19
C ALA A 182 -16.22 -5.85 8.93
N VAL A 183 -16.75 -6.64 8.01
CA VAL A 183 -17.38 -6.14 6.77
C VAL A 183 -18.53 -5.18 7.12
N LEU A 184 -19.40 -5.55 8.03
CA LEU A 184 -20.53 -4.72 8.46
C LEU A 184 -20.07 -3.44 9.17
N GLY A 185 -19.02 -3.51 10.00
CA GLY A 185 -18.40 -2.33 10.63
C GLY A 185 -17.86 -1.35 9.62
N GLY A 186 -17.16 -1.83 8.60
CA GLY A 186 -16.66 -1.00 7.51
C GLY A 186 -17.78 -0.40 6.66
N VAL A 187 -18.82 -1.18 6.34
CA VAL A 187 -20.02 -0.72 5.60
C VAL A 187 -20.75 0.37 6.39
N LEU A 188 -20.85 0.27 7.72
CA LEU A 188 -21.49 1.29 8.55
C LEU A 188 -20.84 2.68 8.38
N ILE A 189 -19.52 2.74 8.50
CA ILE A 189 -18.78 4.00 8.31
C ILE A 189 -18.88 4.48 6.84
N ALA A 190 -18.82 3.56 5.88
CA ALA A 190 -18.98 3.89 4.47
C ALA A 190 -20.39 4.39 4.14
N ALA A 191 -21.42 3.87 4.79
CA ALA A 191 -22.80 4.33 4.61
C ALA A 191 -22.97 5.76 5.14
N LEU A 192 -22.37 6.09 6.30
CA LEU A 192 -22.34 7.46 6.82
C LEU A 192 -21.63 8.41 5.84
N LEU A 193 -20.45 8.01 5.34
CA LEU A 193 -19.74 8.77 4.30
C LEU A 193 -20.62 9.00 3.07
N ALA A 194 -21.25 7.93 2.54
CA ALA A 194 -22.07 8.01 1.36
C ALA A 194 -23.29 8.92 1.55
N VAL A 195 -23.97 8.82 2.69
CA VAL A 195 -25.13 9.68 3.00
C VAL A 195 -24.72 11.14 3.09
N LEU A 196 -23.66 11.46 3.85
CA LEU A 196 -23.22 12.85 4.05
C LEU A 196 -22.64 13.46 2.76
N ALA A 197 -21.82 12.71 2.03
CA ALA A 197 -21.16 13.19 0.83
C ALA A 197 -22.06 13.23 -0.42
N ILE A 198 -22.94 12.23 -0.60
CA ILE A 198 -23.73 12.10 -1.84
C ILE A 198 -25.13 12.72 -1.70
N ARG A 199 -25.79 12.56 -0.54
CA ARG A 199 -27.16 13.09 -0.33
C ARG A 199 -27.11 14.52 0.19
N PHE A 200 -26.30 14.78 1.21
CA PHE A 200 -26.18 16.11 1.85
C PHE A 200 -25.13 17.00 1.23
N LEU A 201 -24.35 16.48 0.27
CA LEU A 201 -23.34 17.22 -0.50
C LEU A 201 -22.28 17.92 0.39
N VAL A 202 -22.00 17.36 1.57
CA VAL A 202 -20.95 17.86 2.47
C VAL A 202 -19.59 17.54 1.86
N ASP A 203 -18.59 18.37 2.13
CA ASP A 203 -17.21 18.13 1.69
C ASP A 203 -16.72 16.74 2.13
N GLN A 204 -16.28 15.94 1.16
CA GLN A 204 -15.99 14.52 1.33
C GLN A 204 -14.75 14.27 2.19
N VAL A 205 -13.76 15.18 2.09
CA VAL A 205 -12.51 15.08 2.88
C VAL A 205 -12.79 15.39 4.34
N VAL A 206 -13.56 16.46 4.58
CA VAL A 206 -13.96 16.88 5.94
C VAL A 206 -14.79 15.76 6.60
N VAL A 207 -15.80 15.23 5.88
CA VAL A 207 -16.60 14.10 6.37
C VAL A 207 -15.71 12.89 6.70
N GLY A 208 -14.78 12.56 5.81
CA GLY A 208 -13.86 11.42 6.02
C GLY A 208 -13.04 11.57 7.31
N ILE A 209 -12.48 12.75 7.56
CA ILE A 209 -11.71 13.03 8.79
C ILE A 209 -12.62 12.95 10.03
N VAL A 210 -13.81 13.53 9.99
CA VAL A 210 -14.77 13.46 11.10
C VAL A 210 -15.20 12.03 11.40
N LEU A 211 -15.41 11.19 10.37
CA LEU A 211 -15.77 9.79 10.53
C LEU A 211 -14.61 8.96 11.12
N ASN A 212 -13.35 9.29 10.82
CA ASN A 212 -12.20 8.66 11.45
C ASN A 212 -12.17 8.97 12.95
N LEU A 213 -12.40 10.23 13.34
CA LEU A 213 -12.48 10.63 14.75
C LEU A 213 -13.68 10.01 15.46
N LEU A 214 -14.83 9.92 14.78
CA LEU A 214 -16.02 9.26 15.29
C LEU A 214 -15.75 7.77 15.56
N ALA A 215 -15.15 7.06 14.60
CA ALA A 215 -14.79 5.65 14.76
C ALA A 215 -13.80 5.47 15.93
N LEU A 216 -12.79 6.33 16.03
CA LEU A 216 -11.82 6.31 17.12
C LEU A 216 -12.49 6.53 18.49
N GLY A 217 -13.39 7.51 18.57
CA GLY A 217 -14.12 7.81 19.80
C GLY A 217 -15.07 6.68 20.23
N ILE A 218 -15.89 6.19 19.29
CA ILE A 218 -16.86 5.10 19.58
C ILE A 218 -16.13 3.81 19.96
N THR A 219 -15.15 3.37 19.18
CA THR A 219 -14.44 2.12 19.45
C THR A 219 -13.61 2.22 20.72
N GLY A 220 -13.00 3.39 21.01
CA GLY A 220 -12.28 3.62 22.25
C GLY A 220 -13.20 3.59 23.48
N PHE A 221 -14.35 4.25 23.40
CA PHE A 221 -15.35 4.23 24.48
C PHE A 221 -15.90 2.81 24.73
N LEU A 222 -16.28 2.09 23.68
CA LEU A 222 -16.80 0.73 23.81
C LEU A 222 -15.72 -0.25 24.27
N TYR A 223 -14.47 -0.05 23.88
CA TYR A 223 -13.36 -0.82 24.40
C TYR A 223 -13.22 -0.67 25.92
N GLU A 224 -13.23 0.54 26.45
CA GLU A 224 -13.11 0.79 27.89
C GLU A 224 -14.31 0.28 28.69
N ARG A 225 -15.50 0.39 28.14
CA ARG A 225 -16.73 0.04 28.86
C ARG A 225 -17.14 -1.41 28.73
N LEU A 226 -16.78 -2.06 27.62
CA LEU A 226 -17.25 -3.42 27.29
C LEU A 226 -16.10 -4.44 27.27
N MET A 227 -15.03 -4.15 26.51
CA MET A 227 -13.98 -5.13 26.24
C MET A 227 -12.94 -5.21 27.37
N GLN A 228 -12.54 -4.07 27.93
CA GLN A 228 -11.49 -4.02 28.95
C GLN A 228 -11.93 -4.65 30.28
N PRO A 229 -13.17 -4.45 30.79
CA PRO A 229 -13.62 -5.06 32.05
C PRO A 229 -13.80 -6.58 31.96
N ASP A 230 -14.20 -7.11 30.81
CA ASP A 230 -14.44 -8.54 30.58
C ASP A 230 -13.92 -8.95 29.20
N SER A 231 -12.58 -8.97 29.08
CA SER A 231 -11.94 -9.28 27.80
C SER A 231 -12.19 -10.73 27.36
N ALA A 232 -12.34 -11.66 28.31
CA ALA A 232 -12.62 -13.05 28.01
C ALA A 232 -13.94 -13.23 27.25
N LYS A 233 -14.94 -12.40 27.57
CA LYS A 233 -16.27 -12.47 26.98
C LYS A 233 -16.39 -11.66 25.67
N TYR A 234 -15.63 -10.57 25.51
CA TYR A 234 -15.87 -9.60 24.44
C TYR A 234 -14.66 -9.33 23.53
N ASN A 235 -13.44 -9.81 23.88
CA ASN A 235 -12.21 -9.45 23.18
C ASN A 235 -11.17 -10.58 23.08
N GLN A 236 -11.63 -11.78 22.84
CA GLN A 236 -10.78 -12.95 22.54
C GLN A 236 -11.31 -13.67 21.30
N PRO A 237 -11.27 -13.03 20.12
CA PRO A 237 -11.70 -13.68 18.90
C PRO A 237 -10.73 -14.82 18.55
N PRO A 238 -11.23 -15.90 17.92
CA PRO A 238 -10.37 -16.96 17.42
C PRO A 238 -9.39 -16.43 16.37
N HIS A 239 -8.17 -16.92 16.38
CA HIS A 239 -7.16 -16.58 15.37
C HIS A 239 -7.51 -17.20 14.02
N MET A 240 -7.27 -16.44 12.93
CA MET A 240 -7.53 -16.92 11.57
C MET A 240 -6.52 -18.00 11.19
N PRO A 241 -6.96 -19.20 10.78
CA PRO A 241 -6.05 -20.27 10.44
C PRO A 241 -5.28 -19.97 9.14
N THR A 242 -4.03 -20.37 9.11
CA THR A 242 -3.22 -20.42 7.89
C THR A 242 -3.50 -21.73 7.16
N TRP A 243 -3.68 -21.65 5.86
CA TRP A 243 -3.91 -22.81 5.01
C TRP A 243 -2.69 -23.01 4.10
N SER A 244 -2.31 -24.25 3.90
CA SER A 244 -1.24 -24.61 2.98
C SER A 244 -1.80 -25.40 1.81
N ILE A 245 -1.47 -24.99 0.57
CA ILE A 245 -1.83 -25.74 -0.61
C ILE A 245 -0.81 -26.87 -0.80
N PRO A 246 -1.24 -28.16 -0.71
CA PRO A 246 -0.33 -29.29 -0.87
C PRO A 246 0.43 -29.23 -2.20
N GLY A 247 1.72 -29.48 -2.18
CA GLY A 247 2.60 -29.43 -3.34
C GLY A 247 3.14 -28.04 -3.67
N LEU A 248 2.30 -27.00 -3.70
CA LEU A 248 2.73 -25.63 -3.99
C LEU A 248 3.42 -24.98 -2.80
N SER A 249 3.02 -25.29 -1.57
CA SER A 249 3.66 -24.80 -0.35
C SER A 249 5.11 -25.23 -0.17
N ASN A 250 5.56 -26.26 -0.89
CA ASN A 250 6.93 -26.79 -0.82
C ASN A 250 7.90 -26.13 -1.81
N ILE A 251 7.41 -25.23 -2.68
CA ILE A 251 8.26 -24.48 -3.60
C ILE A 251 9.15 -23.52 -2.77
N PRO A 252 10.49 -23.60 -2.90
CA PRO A 252 11.38 -22.71 -2.16
C PRO A 252 11.01 -21.23 -2.38
N VAL A 253 11.04 -20.41 -1.31
CA VAL A 253 10.73 -18.97 -1.28
C VAL A 253 9.26 -18.65 -1.57
N ILE A 254 8.72 -19.05 -2.71
CA ILE A 254 7.35 -18.69 -3.15
C ILE A 254 6.30 -19.49 -2.38
N GLY A 255 6.60 -20.76 -2.06
CA GLY A 255 5.70 -21.67 -1.35
C GLY A 255 5.24 -21.13 -0.01
N PRO A 256 6.13 -20.86 0.93
CA PRO A 256 5.78 -20.30 2.24
C PRO A 256 5.06 -18.95 2.14
N VAL A 257 5.48 -18.08 1.23
CA VAL A 257 4.98 -16.68 1.13
C VAL A 257 3.57 -16.60 0.51
N LEU A 258 3.28 -17.38 -0.54
CA LEU A 258 2.01 -17.26 -1.28
C LEU A 258 1.06 -18.43 -1.08
N PHE A 259 1.58 -19.62 -0.81
CA PHE A 259 0.77 -20.85 -0.75
C PHE A 259 0.62 -21.41 0.67
N ARG A 260 1.23 -20.76 1.67
CA ARG A 260 1.01 -21.00 3.09
C ARG A 260 0.56 -19.70 3.73
N ALA A 261 -0.68 -19.31 3.48
CA ALA A 261 -1.20 -18.00 3.87
C ALA A 261 -2.60 -18.11 4.49
N THR A 262 -3.05 -17.02 5.10
CA THR A 262 -4.42 -16.93 5.57
C THR A 262 -5.38 -16.74 4.40
N LEU A 263 -6.62 -17.19 4.58
CA LEU A 263 -7.65 -17.02 3.55
C LEU A 263 -7.87 -15.54 3.19
N LEU A 264 -7.71 -14.63 4.16
CA LEU A 264 -7.90 -13.19 3.93
C LEU A 264 -6.87 -12.63 2.94
N LEU A 265 -5.61 -13.13 2.98
CA LEU A 265 -4.60 -12.74 1.99
C LEU A 265 -4.98 -13.20 0.59
N TRP A 266 -5.48 -14.41 0.44
CA TRP A 266 -5.91 -14.90 -0.86
C TRP A 266 -7.12 -14.15 -1.40
N ILE A 267 -8.09 -13.83 -0.51
CA ILE A 267 -9.23 -12.97 -0.86
C ILE A 267 -8.71 -11.61 -1.34
N ALA A 268 -7.76 -10.99 -0.64
CA ALA A 268 -7.19 -9.70 -1.03
C ALA A 268 -6.55 -9.76 -2.42
N LEU A 269 -5.73 -10.77 -2.68
CA LEU A 269 -5.10 -10.96 -3.99
C LEU A 269 -6.13 -11.21 -5.10
N ILE A 270 -7.11 -12.08 -4.85
CA ILE A 270 -8.21 -12.34 -5.81
C ILE A 270 -9.01 -11.07 -6.08
N LEU A 271 -9.30 -10.27 -5.06
CA LEU A 271 -10.02 -9.00 -5.22
C LEU A 271 -9.26 -8.00 -6.10
N VAL A 272 -7.92 -7.97 -6.06
CA VAL A 272 -7.11 -7.16 -7.00
C VAL A 272 -7.44 -7.53 -8.44
N PHE A 273 -7.44 -8.82 -8.77
CA PHE A 273 -7.74 -9.30 -10.13
C PHE A 273 -9.20 -9.05 -10.51
N VAL A 274 -10.13 -9.37 -9.60
CA VAL A 274 -11.58 -9.21 -9.82
C VAL A 274 -11.93 -7.74 -10.06
N ILE A 275 -11.45 -6.83 -9.21
CA ILE A 275 -11.72 -5.39 -9.34
C ILE A 275 -11.04 -4.83 -10.59
N HIS A 276 -9.82 -5.26 -10.90
CA HIS A 276 -9.14 -4.86 -12.13
C HIS A 276 -9.94 -5.26 -13.38
N PHE A 277 -10.36 -6.53 -13.44
CA PHE A 277 -11.18 -7.04 -14.54
C PHE A 277 -12.53 -6.32 -14.59
N ALA A 278 -13.20 -6.19 -13.44
CA ALA A 278 -14.49 -5.52 -13.34
C ALA A 278 -14.43 -4.08 -13.81
N LEU A 279 -13.44 -3.30 -13.38
CA LEU A 279 -13.28 -1.91 -13.80
C LEU A 279 -12.94 -1.76 -15.29
N ARG A 280 -12.19 -2.71 -15.89
CA ARG A 280 -11.74 -2.57 -17.28
C ARG A 280 -12.64 -3.23 -18.32
N ARG A 281 -13.29 -4.34 -17.97
CA ARG A 281 -13.95 -5.23 -18.94
C ARG A 281 -15.46 -5.35 -18.75
N THR A 282 -16.07 -4.73 -17.71
CA THR A 282 -17.52 -4.83 -17.48
C THR A 282 -18.25 -3.51 -17.74
N ARG A 283 -19.58 -3.61 -17.96
CA ARG A 283 -20.48 -2.46 -18.08
C ARG A 283 -20.51 -1.63 -16.81
N TRP A 284 -20.41 -2.28 -15.63
CA TRP A 284 -20.35 -1.61 -14.35
C TRP A 284 -19.07 -0.76 -14.22
N GLY A 285 -17.92 -1.32 -14.58
CA GLY A 285 -16.64 -0.60 -14.52
C GLY A 285 -16.56 0.56 -15.52
N LEU A 286 -17.14 0.40 -16.73
CA LEU A 286 -17.24 1.49 -17.69
C LEU A 286 -18.07 2.66 -17.12
N ARG A 287 -19.25 2.36 -16.56
CA ARG A 287 -20.13 3.35 -15.93
C ARG A 287 -19.45 4.03 -14.73
N THR A 288 -18.76 3.25 -13.88
CA THR A 288 -18.02 3.78 -12.74
C THR A 288 -16.97 4.81 -13.16
N ARG A 289 -16.18 4.49 -14.18
CA ARG A 289 -15.17 5.42 -14.71
C ARG A 289 -15.79 6.64 -15.37
N ALA A 290 -16.88 6.45 -16.13
CA ALA A 290 -17.60 7.58 -16.75
C ALA A 290 -18.15 8.55 -15.70
N VAL A 291 -18.71 8.04 -14.59
CA VAL A 291 -19.20 8.85 -13.47
C VAL A 291 -18.08 9.58 -12.74
N GLY A 292 -16.90 8.96 -12.61
CA GLY A 292 -15.73 9.59 -12.01
C GLY A 292 -15.06 10.66 -12.87
N GLU A 293 -15.22 10.58 -14.21
CA GLU A 293 -14.66 11.59 -15.13
C GLU A 293 -15.66 12.72 -15.42
N HIS A 294 -16.90 12.37 -15.85
CA HIS A 294 -17.94 13.35 -16.24
C HIS A 294 -19.33 12.88 -15.77
N PRO A 295 -19.71 13.13 -14.51
CA PRO A 295 -20.99 12.63 -13.97
C PRO A 295 -22.22 13.19 -14.69
N THR A 296 -22.20 14.44 -15.12
CA THR A 296 -23.29 15.05 -15.89
C THR A 296 -23.48 14.37 -17.23
N ALA A 297 -22.41 14.15 -17.98
CA ALA A 297 -22.49 13.44 -19.26
C ALA A 297 -22.92 11.97 -19.08
N ALA A 298 -22.53 11.32 -17.97
CA ALA A 298 -23.00 9.98 -17.66
C ALA A 298 -24.51 9.94 -17.37
N ASP A 299 -25.07 10.98 -16.70
CA ASP A 299 -26.51 11.08 -16.42
C ASP A 299 -27.33 11.28 -17.69
N THR A 300 -26.87 12.10 -18.65
CA THR A 300 -27.58 12.32 -19.93
C THR A 300 -27.76 11.05 -20.76
N VAL A 301 -26.86 10.07 -20.62
CA VAL A 301 -26.97 8.75 -21.28
C VAL A 301 -27.65 7.71 -20.38
N GLY A 302 -28.33 8.13 -19.32
CA GLY A 302 -29.17 7.29 -18.47
C GLY A 302 -28.46 6.52 -17.36
N VAL A 303 -27.21 6.87 -17.00
CA VAL A 303 -26.51 6.26 -15.87
C VAL A 303 -27.01 6.87 -14.56
N ARG A 304 -27.45 6.04 -13.62
CA ARG A 304 -27.87 6.48 -12.27
C ARG A 304 -26.65 6.85 -11.42
N VAL A 305 -26.14 8.08 -11.58
CA VAL A 305 -24.89 8.57 -10.95
C VAL A 305 -24.87 8.36 -9.44
N ARG A 306 -25.91 8.86 -8.72
CA ARG A 306 -25.98 8.72 -7.25
C ARG A 306 -25.98 7.26 -6.82
N GLY A 307 -26.81 6.40 -7.43
CA GLY A 307 -26.89 4.99 -7.09
C GLY A 307 -25.55 4.28 -7.27
N LEU A 308 -24.82 4.59 -8.35
CA LEU A 308 -23.52 3.99 -8.63
C LEU A 308 -22.45 4.45 -7.61
N ARG A 309 -22.42 5.74 -7.24
CA ARG A 309 -21.56 6.27 -6.18
C ARG A 309 -21.83 5.56 -4.84
N TYR A 310 -23.10 5.43 -4.44
CA TYR A 310 -23.49 4.68 -3.23
C TYR A 310 -22.97 3.24 -3.25
N THR A 311 -23.23 2.51 -4.33
CA THR A 311 -22.80 1.11 -4.45
C THR A 311 -21.29 0.97 -4.34
N ASN A 312 -20.52 1.83 -5.02
CA ASN A 312 -19.05 1.75 -4.99
C ASN A 312 -18.47 2.09 -3.61
N VAL A 313 -19.01 3.10 -2.92
CA VAL A 313 -18.59 3.47 -1.57
C VAL A 313 -18.89 2.36 -0.57
N LEU A 314 -20.07 1.74 -0.64
CA LEU A 314 -20.46 0.65 0.26
C LEU A 314 -19.63 -0.62 0.02
N ILE A 315 -19.37 -1.00 -1.24
CA ILE A 315 -18.48 -2.11 -1.57
C ILE A 315 -17.06 -1.80 -1.08
N GLY A 316 -16.59 -0.56 -1.29
CA GLY A 316 -15.31 -0.10 -0.75
C GLY A 316 -15.25 -0.24 0.78
N GLY A 317 -16.31 0.19 1.48
CA GLY A 317 -16.40 0.04 2.94
C GLY A 317 -16.39 -1.41 3.41
N ALA A 318 -17.04 -2.32 2.67
CA ALA A 318 -17.00 -3.76 2.95
C ALA A 318 -15.58 -4.33 2.84
N ILE A 319 -14.84 -3.92 1.79
CA ILE A 319 -13.45 -4.35 1.56
C ILE A 319 -12.53 -3.76 2.62
N ALA A 320 -12.68 -2.47 2.95
CA ALA A 320 -11.88 -1.84 4.01
C ALA A 320 -12.19 -2.48 5.38
N GLY A 321 -13.47 -2.72 5.70
CA GLY A 321 -13.84 -3.43 6.93
C GLY A 321 -13.17 -4.80 7.05
N ALA A 322 -13.16 -5.57 5.96
CA ALA A 322 -12.41 -6.84 5.90
C ALA A 322 -10.90 -6.62 6.14
N GLY A 323 -10.33 -5.51 5.64
CA GLY A 323 -8.95 -5.11 5.96
C GLY A 323 -8.74 -4.83 7.45
N GLY A 324 -9.75 -4.28 8.14
CA GLY A 324 -9.76 -4.10 9.57
C GLY A 324 -9.67 -5.41 10.36
N ALA A 325 -10.28 -6.49 9.86
CA ALA A 325 -10.21 -7.82 10.47
C ALA A 325 -8.78 -8.35 10.62
N TYR A 326 -7.85 -7.94 9.76
CA TYR A 326 -6.44 -8.29 9.87
C TYR A 326 -5.90 -8.00 11.28
N PHE A 327 -6.15 -6.81 11.80
CA PHE A 327 -5.57 -6.36 13.06
C PHE A 327 -5.97 -7.24 14.25
N THR A 328 -7.22 -7.71 14.27
CA THR A 328 -7.77 -8.47 15.41
C THR A 328 -7.85 -9.97 15.20
N LEU A 329 -8.03 -10.46 13.96
CA LEU A 329 -8.13 -11.90 13.71
C LEU A 329 -6.80 -12.54 13.28
N MET A 330 -5.80 -11.73 12.91
CA MET A 330 -4.50 -12.24 12.46
C MET A 330 -3.33 -11.70 13.28
N ALA A 331 -3.25 -10.38 13.48
CA ALA A 331 -2.07 -9.77 14.08
C ALA A 331 -1.99 -9.95 15.61
N THR A 332 -3.11 -9.76 16.34
CA THR A 332 -3.05 -9.70 17.81
C THR A 332 -4.03 -10.63 18.55
N SER A 333 -5.04 -11.18 17.86
CA SER A 333 -6.16 -11.94 18.46
C SER A 333 -6.90 -11.17 19.59
N ALA A 334 -6.87 -9.84 19.53
CA ALA A 334 -7.58 -8.95 20.44
C ALA A 334 -7.70 -7.55 19.83
N PHE A 335 -8.71 -6.78 20.20
CA PHE A 335 -8.81 -5.36 19.85
C PHE A 335 -8.09 -4.51 20.90
N ASN A 336 -7.35 -3.52 20.43
CA ASN A 336 -6.73 -2.47 21.25
C ASN A 336 -7.12 -1.09 20.70
N LYS A 337 -7.14 -0.08 21.58
CA LYS A 337 -7.43 1.29 21.13
C LYS A 337 -6.47 1.75 20.06
N ASN A 338 -7.02 2.34 19.00
CA ASN A 338 -6.24 2.91 17.90
C ASN A 338 -5.22 1.94 17.26
N MET A 339 -5.53 0.64 17.26
CA MET A 339 -4.60 -0.40 16.81
C MET A 339 -4.27 -0.33 15.32
N THR A 340 -5.07 0.37 14.51
CA THR A 340 -4.84 0.58 13.08
C THR A 340 -3.71 1.58 12.81
N GLY A 341 -3.42 2.47 13.80
CA GLY A 341 -2.23 3.32 13.82
C GLY A 341 -1.98 4.17 12.57
N GLY A 342 -3.03 4.54 11.84
CA GLY A 342 -2.91 5.29 10.59
C GLY A 342 -2.70 4.45 9.33
N ALA A 343 -2.85 3.13 9.41
CA ALA A 343 -2.73 2.24 8.24
C ALA A 343 -3.69 2.60 7.11
N GLY A 344 -4.88 3.13 7.42
CA GLY A 344 -5.82 3.64 6.41
C GLY A 344 -5.29 4.83 5.63
N PHE A 345 -4.52 5.72 6.25
CA PHE A 345 -3.86 6.82 5.53
C PHE A 345 -2.71 6.31 4.65
N ILE A 346 -1.99 5.28 5.09
CA ILE A 346 -0.97 4.63 4.25
C ILE A 346 -1.64 3.91 3.06
N ALA A 347 -2.80 3.29 3.27
CA ALA A 347 -3.59 2.69 2.19
C ALA A 347 -4.08 3.75 1.18
N LEU A 348 -4.49 4.94 1.64
CA LEU A 348 -4.81 6.08 0.77
C LEU A 348 -3.57 6.53 -0.02
N ALA A 349 -2.41 6.60 0.62
CA ALA A 349 -1.17 6.85 -0.10
C ALA A 349 -0.90 5.76 -1.15
N ALA A 350 -1.07 4.48 -0.83
CA ALA A 350 -0.91 3.37 -1.77
C ALA A 350 -1.87 3.46 -2.97
N LEU A 351 -3.10 3.92 -2.77
CA LEU A 351 -4.05 4.21 -3.83
C LEU A 351 -3.51 5.27 -4.82
N ILE A 352 -3.06 6.41 -4.29
CA ILE A 352 -2.52 7.53 -5.08
C ILE A 352 -1.27 7.08 -5.85
N PHE A 353 -0.35 6.38 -5.19
CA PHE A 353 0.83 5.77 -5.81
C PHE A 353 0.47 4.79 -6.91
N GLY A 354 -0.54 3.96 -6.65
CA GLY A 354 -1.10 3.01 -7.58
C GLY A 354 -1.86 3.63 -8.74
N ARG A 355 -1.95 4.98 -8.80
CA ARG A 355 -2.63 5.73 -9.87
C ARG A 355 -4.07 5.28 -10.04
N TRP A 356 -4.78 5.07 -8.94
CA TRP A 356 -6.17 4.59 -8.94
C TRP A 356 -6.36 3.30 -9.76
N THR A 357 -5.34 2.43 -9.80
CA THR A 357 -5.43 1.12 -10.48
C THR A 357 -5.19 -0.01 -9.48
N PRO A 358 -5.94 -1.12 -9.53
CA PRO A 358 -5.80 -2.20 -8.56
C PRO A 358 -4.40 -2.82 -8.51
N PHE A 359 -3.75 -3.06 -9.66
CA PHE A 359 -2.38 -3.58 -9.68
C PHE A 359 -1.35 -2.55 -9.20
N GLY A 360 -1.58 -1.27 -9.50
CA GLY A 360 -0.73 -0.21 -8.98
C GLY A 360 -0.85 -0.09 -7.46
N ALA A 361 -2.08 -0.18 -6.92
CA ALA A 361 -2.35 -0.21 -5.49
C ALA A 361 -1.70 -1.41 -4.80
N LEU A 362 -1.76 -2.61 -5.42
CA LEU A 362 -1.04 -3.80 -4.96
C LEU A 362 0.47 -3.54 -4.87
N GLY A 363 1.09 -3.03 -5.94
CA GLY A 363 2.52 -2.76 -5.96
C GLY A 363 2.94 -1.72 -4.90
N ALA A 364 2.14 -0.67 -4.72
CA ALA A 364 2.39 0.33 -3.69
C ALA A 364 2.20 -0.22 -2.27
N ALA A 365 1.16 -1.02 -2.03
CA ALA A 365 0.91 -1.66 -0.75
C ALA A 365 2.02 -2.66 -0.37
N LEU A 366 2.53 -3.44 -1.33
CA LEU A 366 3.68 -4.33 -1.13
C LEU A 366 4.96 -3.54 -0.81
N PHE A 367 5.16 -2.40 -1.46
CA PHE A 367 6.29 -1.53 -1.15
C PHE A 367 6.22 -0.99 0.29
N PHE A 368 5.04 -0.50 0.72
CA PHE A 368 4.87 -0.03 2.11
C PHE A 368 4.91 -1.18 3.12
N GLY A 369 4.32 -2.34 2.80
CA GLY A 369 4.42 -3.54 3.62
C GLY A 369 5.86 -4.00 3.82
N PHE A 370 6.67 -3.97 2.76
CA PHE A 370 8.10 -4.26 2.83
C PHE A 370 8.86 -3.31 3.75
N THR A 371 8.64 -2.00 3.62
CA THR A 371 9.32 -1.02 4.49
C THR A 371 8.90 -1.16 5.94
N GLN A 372 7.64 -1.52 6.20
CA GLN A 372 7.11 -1.76 7.54
C GLN A 372 7.66 -3.05 8.16
N GLN A 373 7.68 -4.15 7.39
CA GLN A 373 8.29 -5.41 7.82
C GLN A 373 9.78 -5.27 8.09
N LEU A 374 10.48 -4.54 7.24
CA LEU A 374 11.90 -4.28 7.41
C LEU A 374 12.15 -3.49 8.70
N ALA A 375 11.38 -2.42 8.95
CA ALA A 375 11.46 -1.65 10.18
C ALA A 375 11.20 -2.53 11.41
N TYR A 376 10.16 -3.36 11.36
CA TYR A 376 9.81 -4.29 12.44
C TYR A 376 10.95 -5.28 12.72
N TYR A 377 11.47 -5.93 11.69
CA TYR A 377 12.56 -6.91 11.84
C TYR A 377 13.84 -6.30 12.41
N LEU A 378 14.26 -5.14 11.90
CA LEU A 378 15.44 -4.44 12.37
C LEU A 378 15.29 -3.91 13.81
N SER A 379 14.07 -3.53 14.21
CA SER A 379 13.77 -3.06 15.57
C SER A 379 13.72 -4.20 16.59
N ALA A 380 13.33 -5.41 16.17
CA ALA A 380 13.05 -6.53 17.07
C ALA A 380 14.29 -7.30 17.54
N GLY A 381 15.49 -7.08 16.99
CA GLY A 381 16.60 -7.84 17.57
C GLY A 381 17.86 -8.04 16.76
N VAL A 382 18.05 -7.39 15.62
CA VAL A 382 19.27 -7.59 14.82
C VAL A 382 20.45 -6.74 15.34
N GLY A 383 20.33 -6.14 16.53
CA GLY A 383 21.41 -5.33 17.10
C GLY A 383 21.73 -4.12 16.24
N SER A 384 20.70 -3.49 15.68
CA SER A 384 20.89 -2.32 14.83
C SER A 384 21.53 -1.19 15.62
N SER A 385 22.56 -0.58 15.06
CA SER A 385 23.18 0.63 15.61
C SER A 385 22.27 1.87 15.49
N VAL A 386 21.13 1.72 14.83
CA VAL A 386 20.15 2.79 14.59
C VAL A 386 19.04 2.71 15.64
N PRO A 387 18.72 3.82 16.33
CA PRO A 387 17.59 3.87 17.25
C PRO A 387 16.28 3.48 16.59
N ASN A 388 15.45 2.71 17.31
CA ASN A 388 14.18 2.19 16.80
C ASN A 388 13.24 3.27 16.24
N GLN A 389 13.32 4.50 16.78
CA GLN A 389 12.54 5.65 16.30
C GLN A 389 12.83 5.96 14.83
N PHE A 390 14.11 5.89 14.40
CA PHE A 390 14.48 6.12 13.00
C PHE A 390 14.06 4.96 12.09
N LEU A 391 14.13 3.71 12.57
CA LEU A 391 13.65 2.55 11.83
C LEU A 391 12.13 2.64 11.59
N ASN A 392 11.37 3.05 12.60
CA ASN A 392 9.93 3.25 12.49
C ASN A 392 9.53 4.42 11.56
N MET A 393 10.47 5.31 11.21
CA MET A 393 10.25 6.35 10.20
C MET A 393 10.41 5.84 8.77
N LEU A 394 10.99 4.65 8.53
CA LEU A 394 11.24 4.12 7.18
C LEU A 394 10.00 4.13 6.26
N PRO A 395 8.81 3.68 6.68
CA PRO A 395 7.62 3.71 5.83
C PRO A 395 7.21 5.13 5.43
N TYR A 396 7.36 6.10 6.33
CA TYR A 396 7.02 7.50 6.07
C TYR A 396 8.04 8.17 5.14
N LEU A 397 9.33 7.92 5.35
CA LEU A 397 10.39 8.38 4.44
C LEU A 397 10.21 7.77 3.05
N ALA A 398 9.91 6.48 2.98
CA ALA A 398 9.59 5.81 1.73
C ALA A 398 8.40 6.48 1.01
N THR A 399 7.36 6.87 1.76
CA THR A 399 6.21 7.62 1.24
C THR A 399 6.65 8.95 0.64
N ILE A 400 7.45 9.75 1.36
CA ILE A 400 7.93 11.05 0.89
C ILE A 400 8.76 10.90 -0.39
N VAL A 401 9.71 9.98 -0.40
CA VAL A 401 10.59 9.72 -1.57
C VAL A 401 9.77 9.28 -2.78
N ALA A 402 8.82 8.41 -2.56
CA ALA A 402 7.98 7.90 -3.61
C ALA A 402 7.07 9.01 -4.15
N VAL A 403 6.41 9.86 -3.32
CA VAL A 403 5.60 11.01 -3.77
C VAL A 403 6.45 12.03 -4.52
N ALA A 404 7.64 12.37 -4.01
CA ALA A 404 8.51 13.37 -4.62
C ALA A 404 9.12 12.91 -5.95
N GLY A 405 9.45 11.62 -6.11
CA GLY A 405 10.28 11.14 -7.21
C GLY A 405 9.60 10.20 -8.19
N LEU A 406 8.97 9.15 -7.71
CA LEU A 406 8.57 8.01 -8.55
C LEU A 406 7.24 8.23 -9.28
N VAL A 407 6.29 8.94 -8.66
CA VAL A 407 4.90 8.95 -9.12
C VAL A 407 4.65 9.91 -10.28
N GLY A 408 5.42 11.00 -10.40
CA GLY A 408 5.25 12.00 -11.46
C GLY A 408 3.88 12.69 -11.38
N ARG A 409 3.43 13.30 -12.49
CA ARG A 409 2.08 13.89 -12.56
C ARG A 409 1.03 12.78 -12.58
N VAL A 410 0.38 12.55 -11.45
CA VAL A 410 -0.78 11.65 -11.31
C VAL A 410 -2.03 12.48 -11.50
N ARG A 411 -2.97 11.98 -12.28
CA ARG A 411 -4.30 12.60 -12.42
C ARG A 411 -5.30 11.72 -11.69
N ALA A 412 -5.91 12.27 -10.65
CA ALA A 412 -7.13 11.72 -10.09
C ALA A 412 -8.26 11.74 -11.14
N PRO A 413 -9.32 10.95 -11.00
CA PRO A 413 -10.53 11.12 -11.79
C PRO A 413 -11.02 12.56 -11.73
N ALA A 414 -11.48 13.12 -12.87
CA ALA A 414 -11.73 14.57 -12.97
C ALA A 414 -12.84 15.09 -12.05
N ALA A 415 -13.82 14.25 -11.72
CA ALA A 415 -14.92 14.57 -10.80
C ALA A 415 -14.73 13.98 -9.39
N ASP A 416 -13.47 13.60 -9.04
CA ASP A 416 -13.19 13.10 -7.70
C ASP A 416 -13.29 14.24 -6.68
N GLY A 417 -14.01 13.99 -5.58
CA GLY A 417 -14.31 15.01 -4.59
C GLY A 417 -15.36 16.05 -5.00
N VAL A 418 -15.84 16.01 -6.24
CA VAL A 418 -16.83 17.00 -6.73
C VAL A 418 -18.26 16.52 -6.43
N PRO A 419 -19.06 17.32 -5.65
CA PRO A 419 -20.46 17.02 -5.44
C PRO A 419 -21.24 16.97 -6.76
N TYR A 420 -22.17 16.01 -6.88
CA TYR A 420 -23.02 15.88 -8.06
C TYR A 420 -24.47 16.24 -7.71
N THR A 421 -25.00 17.25 -8.38
CA THR A 421 -26.43 17.61 -8.39
C THR A 421 -27.02 17.26 -9.74
N LYS A 422 -28.19 16.61 -9.73
CA LYS A 422 -28.93 16.37 -10.96
C LYS A 422 -29.52 17.69 -11.43
N SER A 423 -29.16 18.15 -12.63
CA SER A 423 -29.76 19.30 -13.30
C SER A 423 -31.15 18.96 -13.77
#